data_55d55fb3f74643f92ed38dd19c33f5c3
#
_entry.id   55d55fb3f74643f92ed38dd19c33f5c3
#
_cell.length_a   1.000
_cell.length_b   1.000
_cell.length_c   1.000
_cell.angle_alpha   90.00
_cell.angle_beta   90.00
_cell.angle_gamma   90.00
#
_symmetry.space_group_name_H-M   'P 1'
#
loop_
_entity.id
_entity.type
_entity.pdbx_description
1 polymer ?
#
loop_
_entity_poly.entity_id
_entity_poly.type
_entity_poly.pdbx_seq_one_letter_code
_entity_poly.pdbx_strand_id
1 'polypeptide(L)'
;MKKKIALIFGITGQDGSYLAEFLLKKKYEVHGVKRKSSSLNTERIDHIYEKDKSLFHLHYGDLTDAISINRLINFIKPDEIYNLAAQSHVAVSFIIPNYTANVDAIGCLNILEGIKSSGLLKKIKYYQAGTSEMFGKVTEIPQTERTSFYPRSPYGVSKVFSHWMTINYRESYKMFACNGILFNHESPRRGETFVTRKITLGLAKIKLGMQKKLVLGNIYAKRDWGHAKDFVEAQWLILQQKKPDDYVIATGKQYSVKYFVNLVAKELKIKIKWKGKGFNEKAYNENNRVIIECNKKYFRPSEVDSLLGNPYKARKLLKWKPKTSINELAKEMVQEDLKILSANDKKKR
;
A
#
# COMPACT_ATOMS: atom_id res chain seq x y z
N MET A 1 6.01 8.04 31.83
CA MET A 1 4.94 7.23 31.21
C MET A 1 5.54 5.99 30.56
N LYS A 2 4.91 4.82 30.68
CA LYS A 2 5.33 3.62 29.98
C LYS A 2 5.21 3.83 28.47
N LYS A 3 6.27 3.51 27.72
CA LYS A 3 6.26 3.62 26.25
C LYS A 3 5.27 2.60 25.69
N LYS A 4 4.50 2.99 24.66
CA LYS A 4 3.66 2.05 23.91
C LYS A 4 4.53 1.22 22.98
N ILE A 5 4.20 -0.05 22.83
CA ILE A 5 4.89 -1.01 21.97
C ILE A 5 4.02 -1.31 20.76
N ALA A 6 4.57 -1.11 19.55
CA ALA A 6 3.92 -1.43 18.29
C ALA A 6 4.62 -2.58 17.59
N LEU A 7 3.86 -3.58 17.13
CA LEU A 7 4.34 -4.67 16.29
C LEU A 7 3.81 -4.48 14.86
N ILE A 8 4.70 -4.37 13.87
CA ILE A 8 4.37 -4.11 12.46
C ILE A 8 4.77 -5.31 11.61
N PHE A 9 3.79 -6.04 11.07
CA PHE A 9 4.00 -7.00 10.01
C PHE A 9 4.08 -6.27 8.67
N GLY A 10 5.10 -6.58 7.84
CA GLY A 10 5.34 -5.89 6.58
C GLY A 10 6.17 -4.60 6.72
N ILE A 11 7.05 -4.56 7.72
CA ILE A 11 7.89 -3.39 8.04
C ILE A 11 8.73 -2.88 6.87
N THR A 12 9.19 -3.77 5.99
CA THR A 12 10.03 -3.45 4.83
C THR A 12 9.24 -2.91 3.62
N GLY A 13 7.91 -2.88 3.72
CA GLY A 13 7.03 -2.31 2.71
C GLY A 13 6.99 -0.78 2.75
N GLN A 14 6.28 -0.18 1.77
CA GLN A 14 6.06 1.27 1.73
C GLN A 14 5.44 1.77 3.03
N ASP A 15 4.26 1.25 3.38
CA ASP A 15 3.50 1.68 4.55
C ASP A 15 4.21 1.36 5.85
N GLY A 16 4.79 0.15 5.96
CA GLY A 16 5.53 -0.26 7.15
C GLY A 16 6.67 0.69 7.49
N SER A 17 7.43 1.12 6.49
CA SER A 17 8.54 2.05 6.69
C SER A 17 8.09 3.45 7.12
N TYR A 18 7.02 3.99 6.52
CA TYR A 18 6.47 5.30 6.94
C TYR A 18 5.78 5.23 8.30
N LEU A 19 5.08 4.13 8.60
CA LEU A 19 4.45 3.94 9.91
C LEU A 19 5.49 3.82 11.01
N ALA A 20 6.61 3.11 10.77
CA ALA A 20 7.72 3.05 11.73
C ALA A 20 8.27 4.43 12.05
N GLU A 21 8.60 5.25 11.02
CA GLU A 21 9.04 6.63 11.24
C GLU A 21 8.03 7.47 12.01
N PHE A 22 6.74 7.30 11.69
CA PHE A 22 5.67 8.04 12.34
C PHE A 22 5.53 7.67 13.83
N LEU A 23 5.59 6.37 14.15
CA LEU A 23 5.47 5.87 15.52
C LEU A 23 6.71 6.19 16.37
N LEU A 24 7.91 6.11 15.79
CA LEU A 24 9.15 6.51 16.47
C LEU A 24 9.13 8.00 16.84
N LYS A 25 8.65 8.89 15.95
CA LYS A 25 8.44 10.32 16.27
C LYS A 25 7.43 10.50 17.42
N LYS A 26 6.48 9.58 17.60
CA LYS A 26 5.55 9.54 18.72
C LYS A 26 6.09 8.83 19.97
N LYS A 27 7.38 8.46 19.97
CA LYS A 27 8.08 7.80 21.08
C LYS A 27 7.57 6.39 21.39
N TYR A 28 7.00 5.68 20.39
CA TYR A 28 6.75 4.26 20.50
C TYR A 28 8.05 3.47 20.46
N GLU A 29 8.06 2.31 21.10
CA GLU A 29 8.97 1.23 20.80
C GLU A 29 8.38 0.42 19.64
N VAL A 30 9.12 0.30 18.54
CA VAL A 30 8.64 -0.28 17.28
C VAL A 30 9.35 -1.59 17.01
N HIS A 31 8.59 -2.67 16.93
CA HIS A 31 9.03 -3.99 16.52
C HIS A 31 8.54 -4.28 15.11
N GLY A 32 9.46 -4.47 14.17
CA GLY A 32 9.16 -4.76 12.77
C GLY A 32 9.40 -6.21 12.43
N VAL A 33 8.45 -6.87 11.75
CA VAL A 33 8.60 -8.22 11.24
C VAL A 33 8.95 -8.19 9.76
N LYS A 34 10.06 -8.83 9.40
CA LYS A 34 10.54 -9.00 8.03
C LYS A 34 10.72 -10.48 7.69
N ARG A 35 10.49 -10.85 6.43
CA ARG A 35 10.80 -12.19 5.95
C ARG A 35 12.30 -12.36 5.73
N LYS A 36 12.80 -13.57 5.91
CA LYS A 36 14.16 -13.90 5.47
C LYS A 36 14.20 -13.96 3.94
N SER A 37 15.15 -13.26 3.35
CA SER A 37 15.43 -13.26 1.92
C SER A 37 16.93 -13.42 1.70
N SER A 38 17.33 -14.01 0.57
CA SER A 38 18.75 -14.12 0.18
C SER A 38 19.35 -12.75 -0.12
N SER A 39 18.56 -11.83 -0.69
CA SER A 39 18.97 -10.45 -0.91
C SER A 39 18.45 -9.55 0.21
N LEU A 40 19.12 -8.42 0.44
CA LEU A 40 18.66 -7.40 1.34
C LEU A 40 17.34 -6.79 0.82
N ASN A 41 16.36 -6.65 1.69
CA ASN A 41 15.06 -6.05 1.39
C ASN A 41 14.69 -4.95 2.40
N THR A 42 15.70 -4.34 3.02
CA THR A 42 15.56 -3.38 4.13
C THR A 42 15.80 -1.92 3.74
N GLU A 43 16.13 -1.64 2.48
CA GLU A 43 16.50 -0.29 1.97
C GLU A 43 15.56 0.83 2.45
N ARG A 44 14.24 0.53 2.62
CA ARG A 44 13.25 1.51 3.08
C ARG A 44 13.33 1.83 4.57
N ILE A 45 14.08 1.02 5.35
CA ILE A 45 14.17 1.11 6.82
C ILE A 45 15.61 1.19 7.35
N ASP A 46 16.64 1.05 6.50
CA ASP A 46 18.04 1.07 6.93
C ASP A 46 18.37 2.38 7.66
N HIS A 47 17.93 3.52 7.14
CA HIS A 47 18.12 4.83 7.75
C HIS A 47 17.43 4.97 9.12
N ILE A 48 16.36 4.20 9.38
CA ILE A 48 15.69 4.15 10.68
C ILE A 48 16.52 3.34 11.65
N TYR A 49 16.99 2.17 11.20
CA TYR A 49 17.77 1.25 12.02
C TYR A 49 19.09 1.87 12.50
N GLU A 50 19.74 2.65 11.65
CA GLU A 50 20.97 3.36 12.00
C GLU A 50 20.75 4.46 13.05
N LYS A 51 19.61 5.15 12.98
CA LYS A 51 19.32 6.33 13.80
C LYS A 51 18.68 6.02 15.14
N ASP A 52 17.77 5.05 15.20
CA ASP A 52 16.86 4.82 16.34
C ASP A 52 17.00 3.41 16.95
N LYS A 53 18.25 2.89 17.04
CA LYS A 53 18.55 1.51 17.51
C LYS A 53 17.92 1.10 18.83
N SER A 54 17.71 2.04 19.75
CA SER A 54 17.14 1.77 21.08
C SER A 54 15.62 1.61 21.09
N LEU A 55 14.93 2.04 20.03
CA LEU A 55 13.48 2.01 19.93
C LEU A 55 12.98 1.25 18.70
N PHE A 56 13.87 0.77 17.84
CA PHE A 56 13.53 0.08 16.61
C PHE A 56 14.17 -1.30 16.54
N HIS A 57 13.33 -2.34 16.61
CA HIS A 57 13.76 -3.73 16.67
C HIS A 57 13.24 -4.51 15.46
N LEU A 58 14.09 -5.33 14.83
CA LEU A 58 13.72 -6.15 13.69
C LEU A 58 13.71 -7.63 14.06
N HIS A 59 12.65 -8.32 13.65
CA HIS A 59 12.43 -9.75 13.86
C HIS A 59 12.22 -10.47 12.53
N TYR A 60 12.66 -11.72 12.45
CA TYR A 60 12.27 -12.60 11.35
C TYR A 60 10.93 -13.28 11.66
N GLY A 61 10.05 -13.32 10.67
CA GLY A 61 8.77 -14.00 10.72
C GLY A 61 8.09 -14.00 9.35
N ASP A 62 7.16 -14.89 9.16
CA ASP A 62 6.33 -15.00 7.95
C ASP A 62 4.86 -15.16 8.36
N LEU A 63 3.92 -14.53 7.63
CA LEU A 63 2.49 -14.67 7.92
C LEU A 63 1.97 -16.08 7.73
N THR A 64 2.67 -16.91 6.94
CA THR A 64 2.32 -18.32 6.74
C THR A 64 2.83 -19.24 7.85
N ASP A 65 3.66 -18.73 8.77
CA ASP A 65 4.19 -19.45 9.93
C ASP A 65 3.50 -19.00 11.23
N ALA A 66 2.40 -19.67 11.56
CA ALA A 66 1.61 -19.38 12.78
C ALA A 66 2.43 -19.50 14.07
N ILE A 67 3.42 -20.41 14.11
CA ILE A 67 4.26 -20.62 15.29
C ILE A 67 5.16 -19.42 15.53
N SER A 68 5.81 -18.93 14.48
CA SER A 68 6.67 -17.73 14.58
C SER A 68 5.87 -16.48 14.99
N ILE A 69 4.66 -16.30 14.45
CA ILE A 69 3.76 -15.20 14.81
C ILE A 69 3.39 -15.27 16.29
N ASN A 70 2.92 -16.43 16.75
CA ASN A 70 2.53 -16.64 18.13
C ASN A 70 3.70 -16.37 19.10
N ARG A 71 4.89 -16.89 18.78
CA ARG A 71 6.11 -16.64 19.57
C ARG A 71 6.43 -15.15 19.66
N LEU A 72 6.36 -14.41 18.55
CA LEU A 72 6.64 -12.98 18.53
C LEU A 72 5.63 -12.18 19.37
N ILE A 73 4.33 -12.47 19.24
CA ILE A 73 3.28 -11.81 20.04
C ILE A 73 3.50 -12.04 21.53
N ASN A 74 3.80 -13.28 21.93
CA ASN A 74 4.03 -13.63 23.35
C ASN A 74 5.32 -13.04 23.91
N PHE A 75 6.38 -12.95 23.08
CA PHE A 75 7.66 -12.37 23.48
C PHE A 75 7.58 -10.84 23.62
N ILE A 76 7.00 -10.16 22.63
CA ILE A 76 6.95 -8.70 22.56
C ILE A 76 5.83 -8.13 23.44
N LYS A 77 4.69 -8.81 23.52
CA LYS A 77 3.47 -8.37 24.24
C LYS A 77 3.04 -6.94 23.87
N PRO A 78 2.86 -6.66 22.55
CA PRO A 78 2.63 -5.31 22.06
C PRO A 78 1.32 -4.71 22.57
N ASP A 79 1.22 -3.38 22.54
CA ASP A 79 -0.03 -2.66 22.80
C ASP A 79 -0.84 -2.49 21.49
N GLU A 80 -0.14 -2.39 20.34
CA GLU A 80 -0.74 -2.21 19.03
C GLU A 80 -0.08 -3.14 18.00
N ILE A 81 -0.89 -3.83 17.20
CA ILE A 81 -0.42 -4.66 16.06
C ILE A 81 -0.97 -4.09 14.76
N TYR A 82 -0.08 -3.86 13.79
CA TYR A 82 -0.42 -3.40 12.44
C TYR A 82 -0.07 -4.50 11.44
N ASN A 83 -1.10 -5.11 10.83
CA ASN A 83 -0.91 -6.05 9.75
C ASN A 83 -0.92 -5.32 8.39
N LEU A 84 0.28 -4.98 7.91
CA LEU A 84 0.52 -4.35 6.61
C LEU A 84 1.16 -5.32 5.62
N ALA A 85 1.47 -6.55 6.07
CA ALA A 85 2.08 -7.57 5.22
C ALA A 85 1.04 -8.17 4.27
N ALA A 86 1.43 -8.34 3.01
CA ALA A 86 0.60 -8.95 1.98
C ALA A 86 1.42 -9.34 0.74
N GLN A 87 0.89 -10.27 -0.05
CA GLN A 87 1.19 -10.36 -1.46
C GLN A 87 0.27 -9.36 -2.18
N SER A 88 0.67 -8.09 -2.31
CA SER A 88 -0.21 -6.99 -2.73
C SER A 88 -0.26 -6.71 -4.22
N HIS A 89 0.47 -7.48 -5.05
CA HIS A 89 0.49 -7.28 -6.49
C HIS A 89 -0.67 -8.03 -7.15
N VAL A 90 -1.73 -7.30 -7.52
CA VAL A 90 -2.98 -7.87 -8.03
C VAL A 90 -2.78 -8.81 -9.24
N ALA A 91 -1.97 -8.41 -10.24
CA ALA A 91 -1.73 -9.27 -11.41
C ALA A 91 -1.01 -10.57 -11.03
N VAL A 92 -0.08 -10.54 -10.09
CA VAL A 92 0.64 -11.72 -9.58
C VAL A 92 -0.29 -12.68 -8.84
N SER A 93 -1.34 -12.18 -8.18
CA SER A 93 -2.30 -13.03 -7.49
C SER A 93 -3.03 -14.02 -8.41
N PHE A 94 -3.18 -13.70 -9.70
CA PHE A 94 -3.72 -14.64 -10.70
C PHE A 94 -2.74 -15.76 -11.09
N ILE A 95 -1.43 -15.53 -10.90
CA ILE A 95 -0.37 -16.49 -11.21
C ILE A 95 -0.11 -17.41 -10.02
N ILE A 96 -0.13 -16.87 -8.81
CA ILE A 96 0.15 -17.61 -7.56
C ILE A 96 -0.99 -17.44 -6.53
N PRO A 97 -2.23 -17.89 -6.86
CA PRO A 97 -3.40 -17.65 -6.01
C PRO A 97 -3.29 -18.31 -4.63
N ASN A 98 -2.74 -19.53 -4.54
CA ASN A 98 -2.56 -20.24 -3.28
C ASN A 98 -1.64 -19.49 -2.32
N TYR A 99 -0.49 -19.02 -2.82
CA TYR A 99 0.43 -18.21 -1.99
C TYR A 99 -0.25 -16.92 -1.53
N THR A 100 -0.98 -16.25 -2.44
CA THR A 100 -1.73 -15.03 -2.10
C THR A 100 -2.75 -15.30 -1.01
N ALA A 101 -3.55 -16.38 -1.10
CA ALA A 101 -4.53 -16.75 -0.08
C ALA A 101 -3.86 -17.09 1.26
N ASN A 102 -2.78 -17.86 1.25
CA ASN A 102 -2.06 -18.21 2.47
C ASN A 102 -1.49 -16.99 3.18
N VAL A 103 -0.87 -16.06 2.45
CA VAL A 103 -0.30 -14.85 3.06
C VAL A 103 -1.39 -13.88 3.50
N ASP A 104 -2.35 -13.57 2.60
CA ASP A 104 -3.26 -12.44 2.81
C ASP A 104 -4.49 -12.83 3.62
N ALA A 105 -5.02 -14.04 3.47
CA ALA A 105 -6.18 -14.52 4.22
C ALA A 105 -5.76 -15.29 5.48
N ILE A 106 -5.07 -16.42 5.31
CA ILE A 106 -4.68 -17.26 6.45
C ILE A 106 -3.67 -16.55 7.35
N GLY A 107 -2.76 -15.76 6.78
CA GLY A 107 -1.83 -14.95 7.57
C GLY A 107 -2.52 -13.95 8.51
N CYS A 108 -3.64 -13.36 8.10
CA CYS A 108 -4.47 -12.54 8.98
C CYS A 108 -5.05 -13.38 10.14
N LEU A 109 -5.60 -14.55 9.83
CA LEU A 109 -6.14 -15.47 10.83
C LEU A 109 -5.06 -15.92 11.83
N ASN A 110 -3.85 -16.21 11.37
CA ASN A 110 -2.72 -16.57 12.22
C ASN A 110 -2.40 -15.48 13.26
N ILE A 111 -2.47 -14.20 12.87
CA ILE A 111 -2.25 -13.09 13.83
C ILE A 111 -3.41 -13.02 14.84
N LEU A 112 -4.66 -13.11 14.37
CA LEU A 112 -5.84 -13.04 15.22
C LEU A 112 -5.85 -14.18 16.26
N GLU A 113 -5.55 -15.41 15.84
CA GLU A 113 -5.41 -16.56 16.74
C GLU A 113 -4.21 -16.40 17.68
N GLY A 114 -3.09 -15.87 17.19
CA GLY A 114 -1.92 -15.54 18.02
C GLY A 114 -2.25 -14.54 19.13
N ILE A 115 -3.05 -13.50 18.85
CA ILE A 115 -3.53 -12.56 19.88
C ILE A 115 -4.46 -13.26 20.88
N LYS A 116 -5.39 -14.07 20.38
CA LYS A 116 -6.34 -14.79 21.21
C LYS A 116 -5.65 -15.79 22.16
N SER A 117 -4.73 -16.59 21.64
CA SER A 117 -4.00 -17.61 22.41
C SER A 117 -3.00 -17.02 23.40
N SER A 118 -2.51 -15.80 23.17
CA SER A 118 -1.59 -15.12 24.09
C SER A 118 -2.23 -14.65 25.40
N GLY A 119 -3.55 -14.69 25.52
CA GLY A 119 -4.28 -14.12 26.66
C GLY A 119 -4.32 -12.58 26.70
N LEU A 120 -3.85 -11.91 25.64
CA LEU A 120 -3.73 -10.44 25.57
C LEU A 120 -4.88 -9.76 24.80
N LEU A 121 -5.99 -10.46 24.57
CA LEU A 121 -7.16 -9.98 23.81
C LEU A 121 -7.64 -8.59 24.22
N LYS A 122 -7.71 -8.32 25.51
CA LYS A 122 -8.20 -7.02 26.05
C LYS A 122 -7.14 -5.92 26.03
N LYS A 123 -5.87 -6.28 25.83
CA LYS A 123 -4.75 -5.33 25.84
C LYS A 123 -4.39 -4.87 24.44
N ILE A 124 -4.29 -5.82 23.50
CA ILE A 124 -3.79 -5.55 22.15
C ILE A 124 -4.88 -4.93 21.29
N LYS A 125 -4.54 -3.81 20.63
CA LYS A 125 -5.34 -3.24 19.56
C LYS A 125 -4.78 -3.70 18.20
N TYR A 126 -5.64 -4.25 17.35
CA TYR A 126 -5.27 -4.82 16.08
C TYR A 126 -5.79 -3.98 14.90
N TYR A 127 -4.92 -3.68 13.95
CA TYR A 127 -5.23 -3.04 12.69
C TYR A 127 -4.98 -3.99 11.51
N GLN A 128 -6.00 -4.19 10.67
CA GLN A 128 -5.91 -4.92 9.41
C GLN A 128 -5.91 -3.94 8.24
N ALA A 129 -4.87 -4.01 7.41
CA ALA A 129 -4.85 -3.30 6.13
C ALA A 129 -5.75 -4.02 5.12
N GLY A 130 -6.94 -3.47 4.89
CA GLY A 130 -7.82 -3.80 3.78
C GLY A 130 -7.43 -3.04 2.50
N THR A 131 -8.27 -3.13 1.47
CA THR A 131 -8.01 -2.54 0.15
C THR A 131 -9.29 -2.19 -0.58
N SER A 132 -9.27 -1.16 -1.42
CA SER A 132 -10.36 -0.85 -2.34
C SER A 132 -10.61 -1.94 -3.40
N GLU A 133 -9.66 -2.85 -3.65
CA GLU A 133 -9.81 -4.00 -4.54
C GLU A 133 -10.87 -5.01 -4.02
N MET A 134 -11.28 -4.92 -2.74
CA MET A 134 -12.40 -5.69 -2.19
C MET A 134 -13.73 -5.30 -2.86
N PHE A 135 -13.92 -4.03 -3.20
CA PHE A 135 -15.12 -3.56 -3.91
C PHE A 135 -15.22 -4.12 -5.33
N GLY A 136 -14.08 -4.27 -6.02
CA GLY A 136 -13.98 -4.93 -7.31
C GLY A 136 -14.95 -4.38 -8.38
N LYS A 137 -15.99 -5.15 -8.74
CA LYS A 137 -17.08 -4.67 -9.60
C LYS A 137 -18.02 -3.83 -8.73
N VAL A 138 -17.76 -2.52 -8.70
CA VAL A 138 -18.46 -1.58 -7.82
C VAL A 138 -19.96 -1.52 -8.09
N THR A 139 -20.75 -1.52 -7.02
CA THR A 139 -22.21 -1.42 -7.06
C THR A 139 -22.70 0.00 -6.87
N GLU A 140 -21.88 0.86 -6.28
CA GLU A 140 -22.14 2.29 -6.06
C GLU A 140 -20.85 3.12 -6.12
N ILE A 141 -21.00 4.41 -6.42
CA ILE A 141 -19.89 5.39 -6.48
C ILE A 141 -20.37 6.68 -5.79
N PRO A 142 -19.60 7.21 -4.82
CA PRO A 142 -18.35 6.67 -4.24
C PRO A 142 -18.60 5.51 -3.27
N GLN A 143 -17.59 4.64 -3.08
CA GLN A 143 -17.66 3.52 -2.15
C GLN A 143 -17.52 3.98 -0.70
N THR A 144 -18.33 3.39 0.17
CA THR A 144 -18.37 3.63 1.63
C THR A 144 -18.05 2.33 2.39
N GLU A 145 -18.02 2.40 3.72
CA GLU A 145 -17.88 1.23 4.58
C GLU A 145 -19.08 0.25 4.48
N ARG A 146 -20.20 0.68 3.88
CA ARG A 146 -21.42 -0.13 3.69
C ARG A 146 -21.56 -0.69 2.29
N THR A 147 -20.73 -0.24 1.35
CA THR A 147 -20.74 -0.73 -0.03
C THR A 147 -20.39 -2.21 -0.07
N SER A 148 -21.21 -3.01 -0.74
CA SER A 148 -21.00 -4.44 -0.88
C SER A 148 -19.69 -4.76 -1.61
N PHE A 149 -18.98 -5.78 -1.16
CA PHE A 149 -17.77 -6.26 -1.80
C PHE A 149 -18.11 -7.24 -2.95
N TYR A 150 -17.46 -7.03 -4.10
CA TYR A 150 -17.52 -7.94 -5.25
C TYR A 150 -16.13 -8.05 -5.88
N PRO A 151 -15.16 -8.70 -5.18
CA PRO A 151 -13.76 -8.72 -5.59
C PRO A 151 -13.56 -9.35 -6.97
N ARG A 152 -12.57 -8.84 -7.71
CA ARG A 152 -12.26 -9.24 -9.09
C ARG A 152 -10.88 -9.85 -9.23
N SER A 153 -10.26 -10.27 -8.13
CA SER A 153 -8.94 -10.91 -8.12
C SER A 153 -8.76 -11.82 -6.91
N PRO A 154 -7.90 -12.85 -6.98
CA PRO A 154 -7.55 -13.67 -5.81
C PRO A 154 -7.03 -12.81 -4.63
N TYR A 155 -6.29 -11.73 -4.90
CA TYR A 155 -5.91 -10.74 -3.90
C TYR A 155 -7.12 -10.11 -3.22
N GLY A 156 -8.06 -9.58 -4.01
CA GLY A 156 -9.27 -8.96 -3.47
C GLY A 156 -10.10 -9.93 -2.63
N VAL A 157 -10.27 -11.17 -3.08
CA VAL A 157 -10.98 -12.25 -2.34
C VAL A 157 -10.29 -12.52 -0.99
N SER A 158 -8.96 -12.66 -1.00
CA SER A 158 -8.18 -12.90 0.23
C SER A 158 -8.32 -11.74 1.24
N LYS A 159 -8.38 -10.51 0.74
CA LYS A 159 -8.58 -9.32 1.58
C LYS A 159 -10.02 -9.22 2.11
N VAL A 160 -11.03 -9.67 1.37
CA VAL A 160 -12.41 -9.80 1.87
C VAL A 160 -12.48 -10.82 3.02
N PHE A 161 -11.80 -11.96 2.89
CA PHE A 161 -11.69 -12.92 4.00
C PHE A 161 -11.10 -12.24 5.25
N SER A 162 -9.96 -11.56 5.12
CA SER A 162 -9.30 -10.88 6.24
C SER A 162 -10.17 -9.81 6.89
N HIS A 163 -10.94 -9.07 6.07
CA HIS A 163 -11.89 -8.06 6.53
C HIS A 163 -12.95 -8.68 7.43
N TRP A 164 -13.61 -9.73 6.97
CA TRP A 164 -14.68 -10.39 7.73
C TRP A 164 -14.16 -11.15 8.94
N MET A 165 -12.98 -11.76 8.88
CA MET A 165 -12.36 -12.36 10.05
C MET A 165 -12.04 -11.31 11.12
N THR A 166 -11.57 -10.13 10.76
CA THR A 166 -11.34 -9.02 11.69
C THR A 166 -12.64 -8.60 12.39
N ILE A 167 -13.74 -8.49 11.65
CA ILE A 167 -15.07 -8.17 12.20
C ILE A 167 -15.54 -9.31 13.12
N ASN A 168 -15.43 -10.56 12.68
CA ASN A 168 -15.84 -11.72 13.46
C ASN A 168 -15.11 -11.77 14.81
N TYR A 169 -13.79 -11.56 14.83
CA TYR A 169 -13.02 -11.55 16.09
C TYR A 169 -13.38 -10.37 17.00
N ARG A 170 -13.66 -9.23 16.42
CA ARG A 170 -14.18 -8.06 17.15
C ARG A 170 -15.50 -8.36 17.84
N GLU A 171 -16.43 -8.97 17.14
CA GLU A 171 -17.79 -9.24 17.63
C GLU A 171 -17.85 -10.44 18.58
N SER A 172 -17.22 -11.57 18.20
CA SER A 172 -17.27 -12.82 18.96
C SER A 172 -16.41 -12.79 20.22
N TYR A 173 -15.20 -12.24 20.14
CA TYR A 173 -14.23 -12.28 21.24
C TYR A 173 -14.02 -10.91 21.91
N LYS A 174 -14.75 -9.88 21.49
CA LYS A 174 -14.61 -8.50 22.00
C LYS A 174 -13.17 -7.96 21.83
N MET A 175 -12.49 -8.40 20.78
CA MET A 175 -11.17 -7.92 20.43
C MET A 175 -11.25 -6.48 19.92
N PHE A 176 -10.31 -5.62 20.30
CA PHE A 176 -10.19 -4.31 19.67
C PHE A 176 -9.53 -4.49 18.29
N ALA A 177 -10.31 -4.83 17.29
CA ALA A 177 -9.86 -5.13 15.95
C ALA A 177 -10.56 -4.22 14.92
N CYS A 178 -9.77 -3.56 14.06
CA CYS A 178 -10.23 -2.54 13.11
C CYS A 178 -9.74 -2.85 11.70
N ASN A 179 -10.55 -2.51 10.69
CA ASN A 179 -10.12 -2.52 9.30
C ASN A 179 -9.92 -1.09 8.78
N GLY A 180 -8.83 -0.86 8.04
CA GLY A 180 -8.72 0.27 7.14
C GLY A 180 -8.97 -0.19 5.71
N ILE A 181 -10.04 0.27 5.08
CA ILE A 181 -10.33 0.00 3.66
C ILE A 181 -9.55 1.04 2.85
N LEU A 182 -8.31 0.70 2.52
CA LEU A 182 -7.37 1.64 1.93
C LEU A 182 -7.58 1.74 0.42
N PHE A 183 -7.76 2.95 -0.06
CA PHE A 183 -7.65 3.25 -1.48
C PHE A 183 -6.16 3.35 -1.88
N ASN A 184 -5.90 3.49 -3.18
CA ASN A 184 -4.52 3.47 -3.65
C ASN A 184 -3.71 4.61 -3.03
N HIS A 185 -2.56 4.29 -2.47
CA HIS A 185 -1.67 5.27 -1.86
C HIS A 185 -0.22 4.99 -2.26
N GLU A 186 0.42 6.03 -2.67
CA GLU A 186 1.64 5.99 -3.43
C GLU A 186 2.72 6.84 -2.76
N SER A 187 3.96 6.65 -3.15
CA SER A 187 5.10 7.45 -2.70
C SER A 187 6.36 7.10 -3.48
N PRO A 188 7.49 7.78 -3.26
CA PRO A 188 8.79 7.34 -3.75
C PRO A 188 9.20 5.92 -3.28
N ARG A 189 8.60 5.41 -2.19
CA ARG A 189 8.85 4.05 -1.67
C ARG A 189 7.93 2.98 -2.25
N ARG A 190 7.05 3.33 -3.19
CA ARG A 190 6.19 2.36 -3.86
C ARG A 190 7.02 1.33 -4.62
N GLY A 191 6.56 0.08 -4.68
CA GLY A 191 7.22 -0.95 -5.49
C GLY A 191 7.22 -0.56 -6.98
N GLU A 192 8.33 -0.79 -7.68
CA GLU A 192 8.56 -0.30 -9.06
C GLU A 192 7.61 -0.89 -10.11
N THR A 193 7.00 -2.03 -9.82
CA THR A 193 6.04 -2.70 -10.71
C THR A 193 4.62 -2.14 -10.62
N PHE A 194 4.31 -1.33 -9.59
CA PHE A 194 3.02 -0.65 -9.48
C PHE A 194 2.93 0.53 -10.45
N VAL A 195 1.73 0.77 -10.98
CA VAL A 195 1.51 1.64 -12.14
C VAL A 195 2.09 3.05 -11.97
N THR A 196 1.88 3.68 -10.82
CA THR A 196 2.39 5.04 -10.56
C THR A 196 3.91 5.09 -10.55
N ARG A 197 4.57 4.17 -9.81
CA ARG A 197 6.03 4.10 -9.77
C ARG A 197 6.62 3.66 -11.11
N LYS A 198 5.96 2.73 -11.81
CA LYS A 198 6.34 2.34 -13.17
C LYS A 198 6.32 3.53 -14.13
N ILE A 199 5.36 4.45 -13.99
CA ILE A 199 5.25 5.66 -14.81
C ILE A 199 6.36 6.65 -14.46
N THR A 200 6.55 6.98 -13.18
CA THR A 200 7.55 7.98 -12.77
C THR A 200 8.96 7.53 -13.13
N LEU A 201 9.30 6.27 -12.79
CA LEU A 201 10.60 5.70 -13.09
C LEU A 201 10.84 5.53 -14.60
N GLY A 202 9.82 5.04 -15.33
CA GLY A 202 9.91 4.83 -16.78
C GLY A 202 10.10 6.12 -17.57
N LEU A 203 9.34 7.17 -17.24
CA LEU A 203 9.49 8.48 -17.90
C LEU A 203 10.78 9.19 -17.48
N ALA A 204 11.24 9.05 -16.24
CA ALA A 204 12.54 9.54 -15.81
C ALA A 204 13.70 8.87 -16.58
N LYS A 205 13.65 7.53 -16.76
CA LYS A 205 14.60 6.78 -17.58
C LYS A 205 14.58 7.24 -19.04
N ILE A 206 13.40 7.51 -19.61
CA ILE A 206 13.27 8.06 -20.98
C ILE A 206 13.91 9.45 -21.06
N LYS A 207 13.67 10.33 -20.09
CA LYS A 207 14.28 11.67 -20.00
C LYS A 207 15.81 11.62 -19.99
N LEU A 208 16.37 10.63 -19.28
CA LEU A 208 17.82 10.43 -19.16
C LEU A 208 18.43 9.60 -20.30
N GLY A 209 17.65 9.20 -21.31
CA GLY A 209 18.13 8.38 -22.43
C GLY A 209 18.39 6.90 -22.08
N MET A 210 18.04 6.46 -20.87
CA MET A 210 18.26 5.09 -20.38
C MET A 210 17.21 4.09 -20.88
N GLN A 211 16.09 4.58 -21.43
CA GLN A 211 14.98 3.75 -21.91
C GLN A 211 14.32 4.43 -23.11
N LYS A 212 13.95 3.64 -24.13
CA LYS A 212 13.34 4.19 -25.36
C LYS A 212 11.84 4.41 -25.20
N LYS A 213 11.11 3.50 -24.56
CA LYS A 213 9.65 3.56 -24.42
C LYS A 213 9.16 2.89 -23.14
N LEU A 214 8.01 3.36 -22.63
CA LEU A 214 7.26 2.79 -21.52
C LEU A 214 6.05 2.03 -22.05
N VAL A 215 5.83 0.80 -21.57
CA VAL A 215 4.66 -0.03 -21.95
C VAL A 215 3.72 -0.13 -20.77
N LEU A 216 2.46 0.25 -20.96
CA LEU A 216 1.40 0.26 -19.95
C LEU A 216 0.26 -0.68 -20.33
N GLY A 217 -0.63 -0.97 -19.38
CA GLY A 217 -1.91 -1.64 -19.60
C GLY A 217 -3.02 -0.62 -19.89
N ASN A 218 -4.15 -0.73 -19.17
CA ASN A 218 -5.30 0.14 -19.32
C ASN A 218 -5.00 1.56 -18.79
N ILE A 219 -4.82 2.52 -19.69
CA ILE A 219 -4.55 3.93 -19.34
C ILE A 219 -5.82 4.72 -18.95
N TYR A 220 -7.00 4.15 -19.15
CA TYR A 220 -8.28 4.78 -18.84
C TYR A 220 -8.80 4.40 -17.46
N ALA A 221 -8.28 3.34 -16.84
CA ALA A 221 -8.64 2.95 -15.49
C ALA A 221 -8.46 4.12 -14.51
N LYS A 222 -9.49 4.36 -13.68
CA LYS A 222 -9.51 5.46 -12.73
C LYS A 222 -9.27 4.96 -11.31
N ARG A 223 -8.42 5.65 -10.57
CA ARG A 223 -8.09 5.32 -9.17
C ARG A 223 -8.07 6.58 -8.33
N ASP A 224 -8.48 6.42 -7.08
CA ASP A 224 -8.28 7.41 -6.02
C ASP A 224 -6.88 7.19 -5.46
N TRP A 225 -5.96 8.12 -5.74
CA TRP A 225 -4.56 8.07 -5.30
C TRP A 225 -4.28 9.10 -4.23
N GLY A 226 -3.81 8.65 -3.06
CA GLY A 226 -3.29 9.49 -2.00
C GLY A 226 -1.79 9.25 -1.73
N HIS A 227 -1.24 9.95 -0.76
CA HIS A 227 0.14 9.76 -0.33
C HIS A 227 0.22 8.80 0.86
N ALA A 228 1.16 7.85 0.84
CA ALA A 228 1.33 6.85 1.89
C ALA A 228 1.56 7.45 3.29
N LYS A 229 2.26 8.59 3.41
CA LYS A 229 2.43 9.31 4.69
C LYS A 229 1.10 9.73 5.31
N ASP A 230 0.15 10.18 4.50
CA ASP A 230 -1.18 10.57 4.99
C ASP A 230 -1.96 9.33 5.46
N PHE A 231 -1.82 8.21 4.74
CA PHE A 231 -2.53 6.98 5.04
C PHE A 231 -2.04 6.30 6.32
N VAL A 232 -0.74 6.30 6.60
CA VAL A 232 -0.22 5.73 7.85
C VAL A 232 -0.64 6.53 9.08
N GLU A 233 -0.86 7.84 8.95
CA GLU A 233 -1.47 8.65 10.00
C GLU A 233 -2.89 8.17 10.31
N ALA A 234 -3.69 7.86 9.27
CA ALA A 234 -5.04 7.30 9.44
C ALA A 234 -5.00 5.92 10.12
N GLN A 235 -4.08 5.04 9.72
CA GLN A 235 -3.90 3.72 10.32
C GLN A 235 -3.69 3.84 11.85
N TRP A 236 -2.82 4.77 12.28
CA TRP A 236 -2.61 5.04 13.70
C TRP A 236 -3.86 5.63 14.36
N LEU A 237 -4.51 6.64 13.77
CA LEU A 237 -5.71 7.27 14.32
C LEU A 237 -6.86 6.29 14.55
N ILE A 238 -7.02 5.29 13.69
CA ILE A 238 -8.01 4.22 13.82
C ILE A 238 -7.83 3.47 15.16
N LEU A 239 -6.59 3.12 15.52
CA LEU A 239 -6.32 2.43 16.78
C LEU A 239 -6.38 3.35 18.02
N GLN A 240 -6.41 4.68 17.85
CA GLN A 240 -6.56 5.60 18.98
C GLN A 240 -8.03 5.84 19.36
N GLN A 241 -8.99 5.29 18.61
CA GLN A 241 -10.42 5.44 18.90
C GLN A 241 -10.81 4.68 20.17
N LYS A 242 -11.94 5.10 20.80
CA LYS A 242 -12.49 4.45 22.00
C LYS A 242 -13.14 3.10 21.70
N LYS A 243 -13.68 2.92 20.49
CA LYS A 243 -14.34 1.70 20.03
C LYS A 243 -13.72 1.26 18.69
N PRO A 244 -13.56 -0.06 18.48
CA PRO A 244 -13.09 -0.56 17.20
C PRO A 244 -14.15 -0.40 16.14
N ASP A 245 -13.73 -0.06 14.91
CA ASP A 245 -14.60 0.12 13.76
C ASP A 245 -13.78 0.02 12.45
N ASP A 246 -14.47 0.08 11.31
CA ASP A 246 -13.89 0.02 9.97
C ASP A 246 -14.00 1.38 9.29
N TYR A 247 -12.97 1.75 8.50
CA TYR A 247 -12.89 3.07 7.89
C TYR A 247 -12.41 3.02 6.46
N VAL A 248 -13.12 3.67 5.56
CA VAL A 248 -12.64 3.98 4.21
C VAL A 248 -11.63 5.12 4.30
N ILE A 249 -10.40 4.85 3.84
CA ILE A 249 -9.32 5.83 3.76
C ILE A 249 -9.03 6.11 2.29
N ALA A 250 -9.42 7.30 1.85
CA ALA A 250 -9.38 7.74 0.45
C ALA A 250 -9.22 9.26 0.37
N THR A 251 -8.83 9.76 -0.81
CA THR A 251 -8.78 11.22 -1.02
C THR A 251 -10.15 11.80 -1.36
N GLY A 252 -11.05 10.98 -1.91
CA GLY A 252 -12.34 11.40 -2.46
C GLY A 252 -12.22 11.98 -3.86
N LYS A 253 -11.10 11.77 -4.55
CA LYS A 253 -10.86 12.19 -5.92
C LYS A 253 -10.22 11.06 -6.72
N GLN A 254 -10.67 10.85 -7.94
CA GLN A 254 -10.09 9.82 -8.81
C GLN A 254 -9.50 10.44 -10.08
N TYR A 255 -8.46 9.78 -10.59
CA TYR A 255 -7.76 10.20 -11.80
C TYR A 255 -7.49 8.98 -12.68
N SER A 256 -7.44 9.17 -14.01
CA SER A 256 -7.05 8.10 -14.92
C SER A 256 -5.53 7.90 -14.92
N VAL A 257 -5.08 6.70 -15.27
CA VAL A 257 -3.65 6.43 -15.49
C VAL A 257 -3.05 7.40 -16.50
N LYS A 258 -3.78 7.69 -17.60
CA LYS A 258 -3.38 8.69 -18.61
C LYS A 258 -3.19 10.09 -18.02
N TYR A 259 -4.09 10.51 -17.10
CA TYR A 259 -3.92 11.79 -16.38
C TYR A 259 -2.62 11.82 -15.58
N PHE A 260 -2.32 10.75 -14.85
CA PHE A 260 -1.09 10.66 -14.06
C PHE A 260 0.17 10.66 -14.95
N VAL A 261 0.13 9.99 -16.12
CA VAL A 261 1.19 10.07 -17.13
C VAL A 261 1.43 11.52 -17.55
N ASN A 262 0.37 12.27 -17.84
CA ASN A 262 0.48 13.67 -18.25
C ASN A 262 1.09 14.56 -17.15
N LEU A 263 0.73 14.33 -15.89
CA LEU A 263 1.35 15.03 -14.76
C LEU A 263 2.85 14.76 -14.67
N VAL A 264 3.23 13.48 -14.71
CA VAL A 264 4.65 13.09 -14.63
C VAL A 264 5.46 13.64 -15.82
N ALA A 265 4.90 13.58 -17.02
CA ALA A 265 5.55 14.14 -18.21
C ALA A 265 5.75 15.66 -18.08
N LYS A 266 4.76 16.38 -17.52
CA LYS A 266 4.86 17.83 -17.25
C LYS A 266 5.98 18.13 -16.27
N GLU A 267 6.08 17.38 -15.14
CA GLU A 267 7.14 17.54 -14.14
C GLU A 267 8.54 17.29 -14.73
N LEU A 268 8.66 16.33 -15.65
CA LEU A 268 9.90 16.02 -16.38
C LEU A 268 10.18 16.96 -17.54
N LYS A 269 9.28 17.90 -17.84
CA LYS A 269 9.35 18.78 -19.03
C LYS A 269 9.44 17.99 -20.34
N ILE A 270 8.72 16.87 -20.43
CA ILE A 270 8.57 16.05 -21.64
C ILE A 270 7.25 16.46 -22.30
N LYS A 271 7.32 17.02 -23.49
CA LYS A 271 6.12 17.29 -24.30
C LYS A 271 5.61 15.99 -24.90
N ILE A 272 4.35 15.66 -24.63
CA ILE A 272 3.72 14.45 -25.16
C ILE A 272 2.47 14.79 -25.98
N LYS A 273 2.26 14.06 -27.06
CA LYS A 273 1.07 14.12 -27.89
C LYS A 273 0.49 12.72 -28.06
N TRP A 274 -0.77 12.54 -27.67
CA TRP A 274 -1.47 11.28 -27.81
C TRP A 274 -2.09 11.15 -29.22
N LYS A 275 -1.95 9.96 -29.83
CA LYS A 275 -2.57 9.59 -31.11
C LYS A 275 -3.16 8.18 -30.99
N GLY A 276 -4.29 7.93 -31.67
CA GLY A 276 -5.03 6.68 -31.64
C GLY A 276 -6.13 6.67 -30.59
N LYS A 277 -6.78 5.51 -30.39
CA LYS A 277 -7.85 5.28 -29.42
C LYS A 277 -7.74 3.89 -28.81
N GLY A 278 -8.19 3.73 -27.54
CA GLY A 278 -8.22 2.45 -26.85
C GLY A 278 -6.83 1.82 -26.74
N PHE A 279 -6.71 0.56 -27.10
CA PHE A 279 -5.43 -0.19 -27.02
C PHE A 279 -4.37 0.27 -28.03
N ASN A 280 -4.78 0.95 -29.10
CA ASN A 280 -3.87 1.47 -30.12
C ASN A 280 -3.39 2.88 -29.80
N GLU A 281 -3.81 3.46 -28.68
CA GLU A 281 -3.39 4.79 -28.28
C GLU A 281 -1.92 4.80 -27.84
N LYS A 282 -1.16 5.74 -28.39
CA LYS A 282 0.27 5.91 -28.16
C LYS A 282 0.59 7.37 -27.83
N ALA A 283 1.57 7.58 -26.96
CA ALA A 283 2.12 8.92 -26.73
C ALA A 283 3.44 9.10 -27.49
N TYR A 284 3.53 10.22 -28.17
CA TYR A 284 4.68 10.64 -28.96
C TYR A 284 5.35 11.83 -28.28
N ASN A 285 6.68 11.89 -28.33
CA ASN A 285 7.44 13.06 -27.94
C ASN A 285 7.48 14.13 -29.05
N GLU A 286 8.16 15.25 -28.81
CA GLU A 286 8.32 16.34 -29.76
C GLU A 286 9.01 15.93 -31.06
N ASN A 287 9.86 14.91 -31.03
CA ASN A 287 10.53 14.33 -32.21
C ASN A 287 9.67 13.27 -32.91
N ASN A 288 8.36 13.22 -32.65
CA ASN A 288 7.40 12.25 -33.17
C ASN A 288 7.78 10.77 -32.95
N ARG A 289 8.59 10.48 -31.92
CA ARG A 289 8.94 9.11 -31.50
C ARG A 289 7.95 8.61 -30.47
N VAL A 290 7.52 7.33 -30.59
CA VAL A 290 6.67 6.68 -29.61
C VAL A 290 7.45 6.50 -28.32
N ILE A 291 6.96 7.09 -27.22
CA ILE A 291 7.55 6.96 -25.88
C ILE A 291 6.62 6.21 -24.91
N ILE A 292 5.33 6.10 -25.21
CA ILE A 292 4.40 5.27 -24.43
C ILE A 292 3.50 4.50 -25.39
N GLU A 293 3.29 3.22 -25.10
CA GLU A 293 2.33 2.37 -25.80
C GLU A 293 1.54 1.50 -24.82
N CYS A 294 0.33 1.11 -25.20
CA CYS A 294 -0.49 0.15 -24.46
C CYS A 294 -0.25 -1.26 -24.99
N ASN A 295 -0.22 -2.26 -24.09
CA ASN A 295 -0.10 -3.67 -24.47
C ASN A 295 -1.08 -4.52 -23.66
N LYS A 296 -1.83 -5.38 -24.38
CA LYS A 296 -2.82 -6.31 -23.77
C LYS A 296 -2.21 -7.25 -22.72
N LYS A 297 -0.93 -7.58 -22.82
CA LYS A 297 -0.20 -8.40 -21.84
C LYS A 297 -0.29 -7.84 -20.40
N TYR A 298 -0.46 -6.53 -20.25
CA TYR A 298 -0.56 -5.87 -18.95
C TYR A 298 -1.99 -5.60 -18.49
N PHE A 299 -2.99 -6.14 -19.21
CA PHE A 299 -4.38 -6.13 -18.77
C PHE A 299 -4.62 -7.27 -17.79
N ARG A 300 -5.45 -7.03 -16.81
CA ARG A 300 -5.85 -8.07 -15.85
C ARG A 300 -6.93 -8.95 -16.49
N PRO A 301 -7.01 -10.24 -16.14
CA PRO A 301 -8.12 -11.11 -16.57
C PRO A 301 -9.51 -10.54 -16.23
N SER A 302 -9.59 -9.83 -15.10
CA SER A 302 -10.77 -9.07 -14.67
C SER A 302 -10.34 -7.65 -14.28
N GLU A 303 -10.69 -6.69 -15.12
CA GLU A 303 -10.38 -5.28 -14.86
C GLU A 303 -11.37 -4.65 -13.86
N VAL A 304 -10.85 -3.66 -13.14
CA VAL A 304 -11.63 -2.76 -12.30
C VAL A 304 -11.48 -1.36 -12.88
N ASP A 305 -12.55 -0.85 -13.49
CA ASP A 305 -12.49 0.38 -14.27
C ASP A 305 -12.38 1.63 -13.39
N SER A 306 -13.08 1.65 -12.24
CA SER A 306 -13.19 2.82 -11.40
C SER A 306 -13.27 2.45 -9.92
N LEU A 307 -12.46 3.13 -9.11
CA LEU A 307 -12.53 3.09 -7.65
C LEU A 307 -12.47 4.53 -7.13
N LEU A 308 -13.49 4.94 -6.37
CA LEU A 308 -13.59 6.27 -5.75
C LEU A 308 -14.12 6.12 -4.33
N GLY A 309 -13.29 6.39 -3.34
CA GLY A 309 -13.67 6.27 -1.93
C GLY A 309 -14.40 7.48 -1.37
N ASN A 310 -15.31 7.25 -0.45
CA ASN A 310 -15.94 8.31 0.36
C ASN A 310 -15.28 8.35 1.74
N PRO A 311 -14.37 9.28 2.02
CA PRO A 311 -13.66 9.37 3.31
C PRO A 311 -14.50 10.11 4.39
N TYR A 312 -15.79 10.25 4.23
CA TYR A 312 -16.64 11.03 5.15
C TYR A 312 -16.53 10.56 6.60
N LYS A 313 -16.60 9.25 6.85
CA LYS A 313 -16.49 8.68 8.20
C LYS A 313 -15.11 8.96 8.82
N ALA A 314 -14.04 8.75 8.07
CA ALA A 314 -12.69 9.07 8.53
C ALA A 314 -12.52 10.56 8.85
N ARG A 315 -13.02 11.44 7.99
CA ARG A 315 -13.00 12.91 8.23
C ARG A 315 -13.78 13.29 9.49
N LYS A 316 -14.96 12.72 9.67
CA LYS A 316 -15.85 13.05 10.79
C LYS A 316 -15.32 12.51 12.12
N LEU A 317 -14.93 11.23 12.18
CA LEU A 317 -14.62 10.56 13.44
C LEU A 317 -13.13 10.60 13.79
N LEU A 318 -12.25 10.40 12.80
CA LEU A 318 -10.79 10.44 13.01
C LEU A 318 -10.23 11.87 12.91
N LYS A 319 -11.01 12.84 12.40
CA LYS A 319 -10.54 14.19 12.03
C LYS A 319 -9.39 14.14 11.01
N TRP A 320 -9.30 13.05 10.27
CA TRP A 320 -8.29 12.83 9.26
C TRP A 320 -8.71 13.40 7.90
N LYS A 321 -7.75 13.98 7.20
CA LYS A 321 -7.87 14.39 5.78
C LYS A 321 -6.54 14.21 5.08
N PRO A 322 -6.55 13.85 3.78
CA PRO A 322 -5.32 13.83 3.00
C PRO A 322 -4.72 15.22 2.94
N LYS A 323 -3.39 15.31 3.06
CA LYS A 323 -2.62 16.57 3.08
C LYS A 323 -1.94 16.82 1.74
N THR A 324 -1.59 15.73 1.04
CA THR A 324 -0.81 15.76 -0.20
C THR A 324 -1.74 15.65 -1.41
N SER A 325 -1.65 16.61 -2.33
CA SER A 325 -2.35 16.57 -3.61
C SER A 325 -1.70 15.62 -4.60
N ILE A 326 -2.43 15.22 -5.65
CA ILE A 326 -1.89 14.35 -6.71
C ILE A 326 -0.70 15.01 -7.46
N ASN A 327 -0.69 16.34 -7.56
CA ASN A 327 0.39 17.09 -8.19
C ASN A 327 1.67 17.04 -7.33
N GLU A 328 1.55 17.28 -6.03
CA GLU A 328 2.66 17.18 -5.08
C GLU A 328 3.22 15.77 -5.02
N LEU A 329 2.34 14.75 -5.00
CA LEU A 329 2.72 13.35 -5.04
C LEU A 329 3.53 13.02 -6.31
N ALA A 330 3.03 13.39 -7.49
CA ALA A 330 3.73 13.15 -8.75
C ALA A 330 5.09 13.84 -8.78
N LYS A 331 5.17 15.09 -8.31
CA LYS A 331 6.41 15.87 -8.20
C LYS A 331 7.43 15.21 -7.28
N GLU A 332 7.01 14.81 -6.05
CA GLU A 332 7.90 14.14 -5.08
C GLU A 332 8.45 12.84 -5.67
N MET A 333 7.58 12.00 -6.28
CA MET A 333 7.99 10.74 -6.88
C MET A 333 8.99 10.94 -8.02
N VAL A 334 8.75 11.92 -8.91
CA VAL A 334 9.65 12.23 -10.03
C VAL A 334 11.01 12.71 -9.53
N GLN A 335 11.03 13.62 -8.57
CA GLN A 335 12.28 14.17 -8.01
C GLN A 335 13.14 13.08 -7.38
N GLU A 336 12.51 12.16 -6.64
CA GLU A 336 13.25 11.08 -5.99
C GLU A 336 13.75 10.06 -7.00
N ASP A 337 12.96 9.72 -8.03
CA ASP A 337 13.40 8.81 -9.10
C ASP A 337 14.59 9.38 -9.89
N LEU A 338 14.59 10.69 -10.17
CA LEU A 338 15.73 11.35 -10.83
C LEU A 338 16.99 11.29 -9.96
N LYS A 339 16.88 11.51 -8.64
CA LYS A 339 18.03 11.40 -7.72
C LYS A 339 18.62 10.00 -7.72
N ILE A 340 17.76 8.96 -7.58
CA ILE A 340 18.18 7.56 -7.59
C ILE A 340 18.89 7.20 -8.89
N LEU A 341 18.31 7.57 -10.03
CA LEU A 341 18.87 7.26 -11.35
C LEU A 341 20.20 7.98 -11.59
N SER A 342 20.31 9.25 -11.21
CA SER A 342 21.56 10.03 -11.34
C SER A 342 22.66 9.52 -10.44
N ALA A 343 22.34 9.06 -9.21
CA ALA A 343 23.34 8.46 -8.32
C ALA A 343 23.87 7.13 -8.86
N ASN A 344 22.99 6.30 -9.45
CA ASN A 344 23.37 5.01 -10.04
C ASN A 344 24.22 5.18 -11.32
N ASP A 345 24.02 6.23 -12.11
CA ASP A 345 24.83 6.51 -13.29
C ASP A 345 26.26 6.94 -12.90
N LYS A 346 26.40 7.74 -11.83
CA LYS A 346 27.70 8.12 -11.28
C LYS A 346 28.52 6.94 -10.70
N LYS A 347 27.86 5.90 -10.20
CA LYS A 347 28.53 4.69 -9.68
C LYS A 347 28.99 3.74 -10.79
N LYS A 348 28.46 3.88 -12.01
CA LYS A 348 28.80 3.04 -13.16
C LYS A 348 29.89 3.63 -14.06
N ARG A 349 30.20 4.90 -13.87
CA ARG A 349 31.33 5.64 -14.49
C ARG A 349 32.52 5.65 -13.54
#